data_027ed57f5d5e7cc24b0f4c9060fe93e1
#
_entry.id   027ed57f5d5e7cc24b0f4c9060fe93e1
#
_cell.length_a   1.000
_cell.length_b   1.000
_cell.length_c   1.000
_cell.angle_alpha   90.00
_cell.angle_beta   90.00
_cell.angle_gamma   90.00
#
_symmetry.space_group_name_H-M   'P 1'
#
loop_
_entity.id
_entity.type
_entity.pdbx_description
1 polymer ?
#
loop_
_entity_poly.entity_id
_entity_poly.type
_entity_poly.pdbx_seq_one_letter_code
_entity_poly.pdbx_strand_id
1 'polypeptide(L)'
;MSKTKEAPTVEKGWEIKDRTYLIVGRYKPLTLRIPSKHSARKPMLWYDSEKNTQRELRYATNMNSPFVDEQKGEVTLGTILFKDGALFVPKEKQALQKMLSLYHPMNGKRYKEFDSVVEATDELDMMELQIDALNAARGMDVEQIEAILRVEFGSKVNDMSSKELKRDVLIFARQNPVLFIELAKDENVQLRNFAIKAAEAKIIKLSDDQRSFS
;
A
#
# COMPACT_ATOMS: atom_id res chain seq x y z
N MET A 1 -12.27 14.06 -10.87
CA MET A 1 -12.30 14.95 -9.68
C MET A 1 -11.33 14.40 -8.67
N SER A 2 -10.17 15.04 -8.50
CA SER A 2 -9.10 14.63 -7.60
C SER A 2 -9.52 14.92 -6.16
N LYS A 3 -9.63 13.88 -5.31
CA LYS A 3 -9.85 14.06 -3.87
C LYS A 3 -8.57 14.66 -3.26
N THR A 4 -8.61 15.94 -2.95
CA THR A 4 -7.61 16.63 -2.14
C THR A 4 -7.64 15.97 -0.75
N LYS A 5 -6.54 15.28 -0.38
CA LYS A 5 -6.36 14.79 0.98
C LYS A 5 -6.20 16.02 1.88
N GLU A 6 -7.12 16.20 2.81
CA GLU A 6 -7.00 17.20 3.88
C GLU A 6 -5.69 16.96 4.64
N ALA A 7 -4.92 18.05 4.82
CA ALA A 7 -3.70 18.02 5.60
C ALA A 7 -4.05 17.83 7.09
N PRO A 8 -3.38 16.95 7.82
CA PRO A 8 -3.68 16.73 9.24
C PRO A 8 -3.33 17.98 10.05
N THR A 9 -4.25 18.41 10.90
CA THR A 9 -4.10 19.48 11.89
C THR A 9 -3.11 19.04 12.98
N VAL A 10 -1.93 19.64 13.03
CA VAL A 10 -0.69 19.04 13.53
C VAL A 10 -0.36 19.35 14.99
N GLU A 11 -1.20 19.96 15.80
CA GLU A 11 -0.77 20.33 17.16
C GLU A 11 -1.45 19.60 18.34
N LYS A 12 -2.48 18.80 18.12
CA LYS A 12 -3.06 17.97 19.18
C LYS A 12 -2.56 16.53 19.05
N GLY A 13 -1.47 16.18 19.78
CA GLY A 13 -1.04 14.79 19.94
C GLY A 13 0.39 14.46 19.52
N TRP A 14 1.27 15.47 19.29
CA TRP A 14 2.66 15.17 19.00
C TRP A 14 3.38 14.60 20.23
N GLU A 15 3.77 13.33 20.15
CA GLU A 15 4.48 12.62 21.21
C GLU A 15 5.99 12.80 21.06
N ILE A 16 6.68 13.11 22.17
CA ILE A 16 8.14 13.23 22.22
C ILE A 16 8.72 11.85 22.50
N LYS A 17 9.18 11.18 21.44
CA LYS A 17 9.81 9.85 21.50
C LYS A 17 10.92 9.72 20.45
N ASP A 18 11.76 8.72 20.60
CA ASP A 18 12.68 8.33 19.54
C ASP A 18 11.91 7.76 18.37
N ARG A 19 12.32 8.10 17.13
CA ARG A 19 11.63 7.65 15.92
C ARG A 19 12.60 7.00 14.95
N THR A 20 12.17 5.95 14.33
CA THR A 20 12.88 5.28 13.25
C THR A 20 12.07 5.42 11.96
N TYR A 21 12.75 5.74 10.88
CA TYR A 21 12.15 5.84 9.55
C TYR A 21 12.76 4.79 8.64
N LEU A 22 11.93 4.05 7.91
CA LEU A 22 12.36 3.00 6.99
C LEU A 22 12.14 3.42 5.55
N ILE A 23 13.06 3.04 4.66
CA ILE A 23 12.89 3.23 3.22
C ILE A 23 11.78 2.29 2.73
N VAL A 24 10.84 2.83 1.95
CA VAL A 24 9.75 2.09 1.33
C VAL A 24 9.84 2.12 -0.19
N GLY A 25 9.13 1.20 -0.84
CA GLY A 25 9.06 1.08 -2.29
C GLY A 25 9.73 -0.19 -2.82
N ARG A 26 9.60 -0.42 -4.13
CA ARG A 26 10.10 -1.62 -4.81
C ARG A 26 11.63 -1.75 -4.72
N TYR A 27 12.34 -0.63 -4.79
CA TYR A 27 13.79 -0.56 -4.61
C TYR A 27 14.11 0.09 -3.28
N LYS A 28 14.76 -0.67 -2.40
CA LYS A 28 15.22 -0.24 -1.08
C LYS A 28 16.75 -0.14 -1.10
N PRO A 29 17.33 1.01 -1.48
CA PRO A 29 18.78 1.17 -1.46
C PRO A 29 19.29 1.14 -0.02
N LEU A 30 20.49 0.58 0.19
CA LEU A 30 21.13 0.59 1.51
C LEU A 30 21.38 2.01 2.03
N THR A 31 21.65 2.95 1.11
CA THR A 31 21.88 4.35 1.44
C THR A 31 21.01 5.24 0.58
N LEU A 32 20.22 6.12 1.21
CA LEU A 32 19.37 7.09 0.54
C LEU A 32 19.53 8.47 1.15
N ARG A 33 19.93 9.44 0.35
CA ARG A 33 19.93 10.87 0.73
C ARG A 33 18.67 11.54 0.19
N ILE A 34 17.86 12.11 1.07
CA ILE A 34 16.69 12.89 0.70
C ILE A 34 16.96 14.40 0.79
N PRO A 35 16.18 15.24 0.09
CA PRO A 35 16.30 16.68 0.18
C PRO A 35 16.14 17.19 1.62
N SER A 36 16.98 18.12 2.03
CA SER A 36 16.93 18.75 3.36
C SER A 36 16.55 20.22 3.31
N LYS A 37 16.45 20.79 2.10
CA LYS A 37 16.05 22.19 1.88
C LYS A 37 15.35 22.33 0.53
N HIS A 38 14.58 23.40 0.40
CA HIS A 38 13.93 23.77 -0.85
C HIS A 38 14.95 24.08 -1.96
N SER A 39 14.59 23.66 -3.18
CA SER A 39 15.22 24.11 -4.42
C SER A 39 14.23 23.97 -5.57
N ALA A 40 14.45 24.69 -6.68
CA ALA A 40 13.56 24.59 -7.85
C ALA A 40 13.44 23.16 -8.41
N ARG A 41 14.51 22.36 -8.34
CA ARG A 41 14.50 20.95 -8.79
C ARG A 41 13.92 19.98 -7.77
N LYS A 42 13.93 20.34 -6.48
CA LYS A 42 13.43 19.50 -5.38
C LYS A 42 12.63 20.38 -4.43
N PRO A 43 11.37 20.68 -4.77
CA PRO A 43 10.53 21.54 -3.96
C PRO A 43 10.32 20.96 -2.56
N MET A 44 10.56 21.79 -1.55
CA MET A 44 10.35 21.50 -0.14
C MET A 44 9.43 22.57 0.43
N LEU A 45 8.18 22.55 -0.05
CA LEU A 45 7.13 23.49 0.32
C LEU A 45 6.00 22.72 1.01
N TRP A 46 5.46 23.31 2.04
CA TRP A 46 4.30 22.83 2.75
C TRP A 46 3.23 23.93 2.81
N TYR A 47 2.00 23.56 2.49
CA TYR A 47 0.88 24.49 2.54
C TYR A 47 0.30 24.52 3.95
N ASP A 48 0.42 25.65 4.61
CA ASP A 48 -0.15 25.93 5.91
C ASP A 48 -1.59 26.42 5.73
N SER A 49 -2.55 25.57 6.05
CA SER A 49 -3.99 25.88 5.91
C SER A 49 -4.47 26.94 6.89
N GLU A 50 -3.83 27.07 8.07
CA GLU A 50 -4.20 28.09 9.06
C GLU A 50 -3.76 29.48 8.63
N LYS A 51 -2.54 29.57 8.06
CA LYS A 51 -1.98 30.84 7.57
C LYS A 51 -2.33 31.13 6.12
N ASN A 52 -2.95 30.16 5.43
CA ASN A 52 -3.27 30.21 3.99
C ASN A 52 -2.06 30.59 3.12
N THR A 53 -0.88 30.05 3.45
CA THR A 53 0.38 30.35 2.77
C THR A 53 1.21 29.11 2.56
N GLN A 54 2.06 29.14 1.52
CA GLN A 54 3.09 28.13 1.34
C GLN A 54 4.32 28.50 2.16
N ARG A 55 4.79 27.54 2.97
CA ARG A 55 5.97 27.69 3.81
C ARG A 55 7.11 26.83 3.29
N GLU A 56 8.30 27.39 3.30
CA GLU A 56 9.51 26.68 2.88
C GLU A 56 10.08 25.86 4.01
N LEU A 57 10.43 24.59 3.70
CA LEU A 57 11.05 23.66 4.64
C LEU A 57 12.57 23.62 4.48
N ARG A 58 13.28 23.62 5.61
CA ARG A 58 14.74 23.50 5.66
C ARG A 58 15.17 22.80 6.95
N TYR A 59 15.94 21.73 6.81
CA TYR A 59 16.55 21.09 7.97
C TYR A 59 17.85 21.79 8.36
N ALA A 60 17.87 22.33 9.55
CA ALA A 60 19.05 22.90 10.19
C ALA A 60 19.30 22.18 11.53
N THR A 61 20.56 21.84 11.79
CA THR A 61 20.94 21.05 12.98
C THR A 61 20.88 21.86 14.28
N ASN A 62 20.96 23.19 14.17
CA ASN A 62 20.95 24.13 15.28
C ASN A 62 19.63 24.93 15.41
N MET A 63 18.56 24.49 14.75
CA MET A 63 17.23 25.12 14.80
C MET A 63 16.17 24.19 15.31
N ASN A 64 15.18 24.71 16.05
CA ASN A 64 14.10 23.95 16.64
C ASN A 64 12.86 23.82 15.73
N SER A 65 12.82 24.56 14.63
CA SER A 65 11.73 24.51 13.65
C SER A 65 12.25 24.07 12.27
N PRO A 66 11.47 23.29 11.50
CA PRO A 66 11.80 22.97 10.13
C PRO A 66 11.40 24.05 9.12
N PHE A 67 10.72 25.13 9.54
CA PHE A 67 10.25 26.21 8.68
C PHE A 67 11.25 27.33 8.60
N VAL A 68 11.57 27.78 7.39
CA VAL A 68 12.56 28.83 7.14
C VAL A 68 12.20 30.18 7.79
N ASP A 69 10.92 30.54 7.77
CA ASP A 69 10.37 31.76 8.37
C ASP A 69 10.51 31.83 9.91
N GLU A 70 10.68 30.68 10.56
CA GLU A 70 10.90 30.58 12.00
C GLU A 70 12.38 30.47 12.41
N GLN A 71 13.27 30.23 11.44
CA GLN A 71 14.72 30.10 11.70
C GLN A 71 15.41 31.46 11.70
N LYS A 72 15.87 31.90 12.87
CA LYS A 72 16.54 33.18 13.05
C LYS A 72 18.03 33.01 13.36
N GLY A 73 18.86 33.90 12.85
CA GLY A 73 20.30 33.89 13.07
C GLY A 73 21.07 32.98 12.11
N GLU A 74 22.26 32.56 12.53
CA GLU A 74 23.12 31.68 11.72
C GLU A 74 22.55 30.24 11.66
N VAL A 75 22.43 29.72 10.45
CA VAL A 75 21.79 28.43 10.19
C VAL A 75 22.84 27.42 9.73
N THR A 76 22.98 26.34 10.47
CA THR A 76 23.82 25.19 10.09
C THR A 76 22.99 24.12 9.39
N LEU A 77 23.17 24.00 8.07
CA LEU A 77 22.39 23.02 7.26
C LEU A 77 22.71 21.58 7.64
N GLY A 78 21.66 20.80 7.84
CA GLY A 78 21.74 19.38 8.06
C GLY A 78 21.57 18.53 6.80
N THR A 79 22.11 17.33 6.83
CA THR A 79 21.89 16.31 5.79
C THR A 79 20.97 15.22 6.34
N ILE A 80 20.02 14.78 5.53
CA ILE A 80 19.11 13.68 5.87
C ILE A 80 19.56 12.46 5.06
N LEU A 81 20.16 11.50 5.76
CA LEU A 81 20.79 10.32 5.16
C LEU A 81 20.29 9.05 5.85
N PHE A 82 19.61 8.20 5.12
CA PHE A 82 19.27 6.84 5.53
C PHE A 82 20.50 5.95 5.28
N LYS A 83 20.83 5.12 6.25
CA LYS A 83 21.88 4.10 6.17
C LYS A 83 21.28 2.73 6.49
N ASP A 84 21.69 1.71 5.76
CA ASP A 84 21.20 0.34 5.91
C ASP A 84 19.66 0.23 5.87
N GLY A 85 19.07 1.06 4.99
CA GLY A 85 17.61 1.11 4.80
C GLY A 85 16.82 1.90 5.85
N ALA A 86 17.48 2.45 6.89
CA ALA A 86 16.83 3.13 8.01
C ALA A 86 17.46 4.49 8.36
N LEU A 87 16.69 5.31 9.08
CA LEU A 87 17.17 6.53 9.72
C LEU A 87 16.61 6.61 11.13
N PHE A 88 17.46 6.49 12.12
CA PHE A 88 17.11 6.74 13.51
C PHE A 88 17.24 8.23 13.84
N VAL A 89 16.20 8.81 14.44
CA VAL A 89 16.15 10.21 14.87
C VAL A 89 15.77 10.26 16.34
N PRO A 90 16.72 10.64 17.22
CA PRO A 90 16.46 10.70 18.65
C PRO A 90 15.47 11.84 18.98
N LYS A 91 14.81 11.72 20.12
CA LYS A 91 13.77 12.65 20.61
C LYS A 91 14.22 14.09 20.76
N GLU A 92 15.52 14.35 20.92
CA GLU A 92 16.09 15.70 21.01
C GLU A 92 16.01 16.45 19.68
N LYS A 93 15.95 15.73 18.54
CA LYS A 93 15.90 16.31 17.19
C LYS A 93 14.46 16.53 16.71
N GLN A 94 13.64 17.22 17.51
CA GLN A 94 12.23 17.44 17.24
C GLN A 94 11.96 18.13 15.89
N ALA A 95 12.78 19.09 15.49
CA ALA A 95 12.63 19.75 14.18
C ALA A 95 12.75 18.76 13.02
N LEU A 96 13.72 17.83 13.09
CA LEU A 96 13.89 16.79 12.08
C LEU A 96 12.74 15.78 12.11
N GLN A 97 12.30 15.34 13.29
CA GLN A 97 11.17 14.42 13.43
C GLN A 97 9.89 15.02 12.86
N LYS A 98 9.54 16.26 13.25
CA LYS A 98 8.36 16.96 12.71
C LYS A 98 8.46 17.13 11.20
N MET A 99 9.63 17.51 10.69
CA MET A 99 9.84 17.63 9.25
C MET A 99 9.57 16.32 8.54
N LEU A 100 10.13 15.22 9.02
CA LEU A 100 10.00 13.90 8.37
C LEU A 100 8.61 13.31 8.48
N SER A 101 7.97 13.38 9.65
CA SER A 101 6.67 12.75 9.88
C SER A 101 5.50 13.55 9.33
N LEU A 102 5.58 14.89 9.34
CA LEU A 102 4.43 15.74 9.07
C LEU A 102 4.49 16.53 7.76
N TYR A 103 5.66 17.03 7.40
CA TYR A 103 5.76 18.05 6.36
C TYR A 103 6.50 17.62 5.10
N HIS A 104 7.39 16.64 5.18
CA HIS A 104 8.26 16.29 4.06
C HIS A 104 7.49 15.62 2.91
N PRO A 105 7.60 16.10 1.65
CA PRO A 105 6.81 15.60 0.52
C PRO A 105 7.12 14.17 0.09
N MET A 106 8.20 13.56 0.60
CA MET A 106 8.58 12.17 0.35
C MET A 106 8.09 11.19 1.41
N ASN A 107 7.46 11.67 2.49
CA ASN A 107 6.84 10.81 3.49
C ASN A 107 5.71 9.98 2.85
N GLY A 108 5.65 8.69 3.18
CA GLY A 108 4.72 7.73 2.58
C GLY A 108 5.08 7.29 1.15
N LYS A 109 6.03 7.95 0.46
CA LYS A 109 6.45 7.63 -0.92
C LYS A 109 7.82 6.98 -1.01
N ARG A 110 8.78 7.48 -0.27
CA ARG A 110 10.17 7.01 -0.27
C ARG A 110 10.62 6.45 1.07
N TYR A 111 9.99 6.88 2.13
CA TYR A 111 10.17 6.38 3.49
C TYR A 111 8.87 6.51 4.27
N LYS A 112 8.74 5.75 5.34
CA LYS A 112 7.67 5.88 6.34
C LYS A 112 8.27 5.82 7.75
N GLU A 113 7.57 6.38 8.73
CA GLU A 113 7.89 6.14 10.14
C GLU A 113 7.59 4.68 10.47
N PHE A 114 8.50 4.04 11.19
CA PHE A 114 8.31 2.69 11.70
C PHE A 114 7.55 2.75 13.02
N ASP A 115 6.41 2.13 13.06
CA ASP A 115 5.64 1.90 14.27
C ASP A 115 5.38 0.42 14.41
N SER A 116 5.98 -0.20 15.43
CA SER A 116 5.88 -1.65 15.63
C SER A 116 4.45 -2.12 15.93
N VAL A 117 3.62 -1.25 16.52
CA VAL A 117 2.21 -1.59 16.81
C VAL A 117 1.39 -1.58 15.52
N VAL A 118 1.57 -0.57 14.68
CA VAL A 118 0.87 -0.48 13.40
C VAL A 118 1.30 -1.63 12.47
N GLU A 119 2.61 -1.93 12.39
CA GLU A 119 3.09 -3.06 11.59
C GLU A 119 2.53 -4.40 12.08
N ALA A 120 2.50 -4.62 13.41
CA ALA A 120 1.90 -5.83 13.97
C ALA A 120 0.39 -5.93 13.70
N THR A 121 -0.33 -4.81 13.72
CA THR A 121 -1.75 -4.78 13.39
C THR A 121 -1.97 -5.10 11.91
N ASP A 122 -1.21 -4.47 11.01
CA ASP A 122 -1.29 -4.74 9.57
C ASP A 122 -0.98 -6.23 9.25
N GLU A 123 -0.01 -6.83 9.95
CA GLU A 123 0.31 -8.26 9.81
C GLU A 123 -0.81 -9.16 10.32
N LEU A 124 -1.42 -8.82 11.47
CA LEU A 124 -2.57 -9.56 12.01
C LEU A 124 -3.77 -9.50 11.07
N ASP A 125 -4.12 -8.31 10.57
CA ASP A 125 -5.21 -8.12 9.62
C ASP A 125 -5.00 -8.95 8.34
N MET A 126 -3.76 -9.03 7.85
CA MET A 126 -3.41 -9.87 6.70
C MET A 126 -3.52 -11.37 7.02
N MET A 127 -3.13 -11.80 8.23
CA MET A 127 -3.26 -13.19 8.66
C MET A 127 -4.73 -13.58 8.82
N GLU A 128 -5.55 -12.73 9.42
CA GLU A 128 -7.00 -12.94 9.54
C GLU A 128 -7.65 -13.06 8.16
N LEU A 129 -7.31 -12.17 7.24
CA LEU A 129 -7.80 -12.23 5.86
C LEU A 129 -7.39 -13.53 5.14
N GLN A 130 -6.17 -14.02 5.37
CA GLN A 130 -5.72 -15.32 4.83
C GLN A 130 -6.51 -16.49 5.41
N ILE A 131 -6.79 -16.45 6.72
CA ILE A 131 -7.60 -17.48 7.40
C ILE A 131 -9.01 -17.48 6.84
N ASP A 132 -9.62 -16.32 6.67
CA ASP A 132 -10.97 -16.19 6.11
C ASP A 132 -11.03 -16.70 4.66
N ALA A 133 -10.05 -16.36 3.84
CA ALA A 133 -9.94 -16.85 2.47
C ALA A 133 -9.80 -18.38 2.42
N LEU A 134 -8.95 -18.96 3.27
CA LEU A 134 -8.77 -20.42 3.35
C LEU A 134 -10.03 -21.14 3.85
N ASN A 135 -10.74 -20.58 4.83
CA ASN A 135 -12.00 -21.13 5.33
C ASN A 135 -13.08 -21.10 4.26
N ALA A 136 -13.20 -19.98 3.53
CA ALA A 136 -14.10 -19.87 2.40
C ALA A 136 -13.78 -20.92 1.31
N ALA A 137 -12.50 -21.06 0.92
CA ALA A 137 -12.06 -22.03 -0.08
C ALA A 137 -12.35 -23.48 0.33
N ARG A 138 -12.26 -23.81 1.62
CA ARG A 138 -12.56 -25.16 2.14
C ARG A 138 -14.04 -25.49 2.10
N GLY A 139 -14.91 -24.48 2.22
CA GLY A 139 -16.36 -24.64 2.19
C GLY A 139 -16.96 -24.72 0.79
N MET A 140 -16.18 -24.47 -0.27
CA MET A 140 -16.66 -24.44 -1.65
C MET A 140 -16.85 -25.83 -2.23
N ASP A 141 -17.87 -25.97 -3.07
CA ASP A 141 -18.06 -27.13 -3.93
C ASP A 141 -17.11 -27.10 -5.16
N VAL A 142 -17.09 -28.21 -5.92
CA VAL A 142 -16.16 -28.34 -7.06
C VAL A 142 -16.48 -27.31 -8.16
N GLU A 143 -17.75 -26.97 -8.38
CA GLU A 143 -18.17 -26.04 -9.42
C GLU A 143 -17.75 -24.61 -9.09
N GLN A 144 -17.86 -24.21 -7.84
CA GLN A 144 -17.38 -22.91 -7.35
C GLN A 144 -15.86 -22.81 -7.47
N ILE A 145 -15.15 -23.87 -7.11
CA ILE A 145 -13.68 -23.93 -7.24
C ILE A 145 -13.26 -23.79 -8.70
N GLU A 146 -13.90 -24.53 -9.60
CA GLU A 146 -13.63 -24.44 -11.05
C GLU A 146 -13.87 -23.02 -11.58
N ALA A 147 -14.98 -22.38 -11.16
CA ALA A 147 -15.32 -21.04 -11.60
C ALA A 147 -14.23 -20.02 -11.22
N ILE A 148 -13.74 -20.06 -9.98
CA ILE A 148 -12.70 -19.17 -9.49
C ILE A 148 -11.36 -19.46 -10.17
N LEU A 149 -10.94 -20.73 -10.22
CA LEU A 149 -9.67 -21.11 -10.83
C LEU A 149 -9.65 -20.86 -12.34
N ARG A 150 -10.80 -20.87 -13.00
CA ARG A 150 -10.90 -20.56 -14.44
C ARG A 150 -10.54 -19.11 -14.74
N VAL A 151 -10.73 -18.20 -13.79
CA VAL A 151 -10.30 -16.80 -13.94
C VAL A 151 -8.77 -16.72 -14.04
N GLU A 152 -8.06 -17.57 -13.28
CA GLU A 152 -6.58 -17.56 -13.21
C GLU A 152 -5.96 -18.50 -14.28
N PHE A 153 -6.48 -19.72 -14.43
CA PHE A 153 -5.88 -20.76 -15.26
C PHE A 153 -6.61 -21.00 -16.60
N GLY A 154 -7.73 -20.32 -16.83
CA GLY A 154 -8.51 -20.48 -18.07
C GLY A 154 -9.02 -21.91 -18.28
N SER A 155 -8.94 -22.42 -19.52
CA SER A 155 -9.41 -23.76 -19.92
C SER A 155 -8.62 -24.93 -19.31
N LYS A 156 -7.42 -24.70 -18.78
CA LYS A 156 -6.61 -25.74 -18.13
C LYS A 156 -7.31 -26.39 -16.93
N VAL A 157 -8.27 -25.71 -16.36
CA VAL A 157 -9.10 -26.22 -15.24
C VAL A 157 -9.88 -27.50 -15.64
N ASN A 158 -10.22 -27.66 -16.92
CA ASN A 158 -10.97 -28.83 -17.39
C ASN A 158 -10.19 -30.14 -17.28
N ASP A 159 -8.85 -30.06 -17.34
CA ASP A 159 -7.95 -31.22 -17.29
C ASP A 159 -7.52 -31.58 -15.87
N MET A 160 -7.96 -30.79 -14.86
CA MET A 160 -7.55 -30.94 -13.48
C MET A 160 -8.47 -31.92 -12.72
N SER A 161 -7.88 -32.81 -11.96
CA SER A 161 -8.64 -33.67 -11.04
C SER A 161 -9.20 -32.84 -9.85
N SER A 162 -10.26 -33.34 -9.22
CA SER A 162 -10.88 -32.70 -8.05
C SER A 162 -9.89 -32.48 -6.89
N LYS A 163 -8.82 -33.28 -6.79
CA LYS A 163 -7.77 -33.10 -5.78
C LYS A 163 -6.85 -31.95 -6.13
N GLU A 164 -6.52 -31.79 -7.42
CA GLU A 164 -5.72 -30.69 -7.91
C GLU A 164 -6.47 -29.37 -7.77
N LEU A 165 -7.73 -29.33 -8.16
CA LEU A 165 -8.60 -28.16 -7.97
C LEU A 165 -8.64 -27.72 -6.50
N LYS A 166 -8.84 -28.66 -5.57
CA LYS A 166 -8.85 -28.35 -4.13
C LYS A 166 -7.51 -27.87 -3.62
N ARG A 167 -6.39 -28.42 -4.10
CA ARG A 167 -5.05 -27.96 -3.77
C ARG A 167 -4.82 -26.53 -4.27
N ASP A 168 -5.13 -26.30 -5.53
CA ASP A 168 -4.77 -25.05 -6.21
C ASP A 168 -5.64 -23.88 -5.76
N VAL A 169 -6.93 -24.11 -5.44
CA VAL A 169 -7.77 -23.07 -4.82
C VAL A 169 -7.26 -22.67 -3.45
N LEU A 170 -6.78 -23.60 -2.63
CA LEU A 170 -6.18 -23.28 -1.33
C LEU A 170 -4.86 -22.51 -1.47
N ILE A 171 -4.04 -22.86 -2.47
CA ILE A 171 -2.81 -22.12 -2.77
C ILE A 171 -3.16 -20.70 -3.20
N PHE A 172 -4.13 -20.54 -4.10
CA PHE A 172 -4.58 -19.23 -4.59
C PHE A 172 -5.16 -18.37 -3.47
N ALA A 173 -6.05 -18.93 -2.63
CA ALA A 173 -6.62 -18.24 -1.47
C ALA A 173 -5.53 -17.74 -0.49
N ARG A 174 -4.49 -18.54 -0.26
CA ARG A 174 -3.37 -18.16 0.61
C ARG A 174 -2.49 -17.07 0.01
N GLN A 175 -2.21 -17.15 -1.30
CA GLN A 175 -1.30 -16.21 -1.97
C GLN A 175 -1.97 -14.86 -2.27
N ASN A 176 -3.25 -14.87 -2.60
CA ASN A 176 -4.02 -13.70 -3.02
C ASN A 176 -5.37 -13.61 -2.27
N PRO A 177 -5.38 -13.46 -0.93
CA PRO A 177 -6.59 -13.58 -0.14
C PRO A 177 -7.65 -12.52 -0.49
N VAL A 178 -7.24 -11.29 -0.76
CA VAL A 178 -8.14 -10.20 -1.16
C VAL A 178 -8.87 -10.55 -2.46
N LEU A 179 -8.10 -10.86 -3.52
CA LEU A 179 -8.65 -11.20 -4.82
C LEU A 179 -9.53 -12.45 -4.75
N PHE A 180 -9.10 -13.45 -3.98
CA PHE A 180 -9.89 -14.67 -3.79
C PHE A 180 -11.26 -14.39 -3.18
N ILE A 181 -11.32 -13.58 -2.11
CA ILE A 181 -12.59 -13.22 -1.44
C ILE A 181 -13.49 -12.39 -2.38
N GLU A 182 -12.92 -11.49 -3.18
CA GLU A 182 -13.66 -10.73 -4.18
C GLU A 182 -14.29 -11.67 -5.22
N LEU A 183 -13.52 -12.58 -5.79
CA LEU A 183 -14.03 -13.57 -6.77
C LEU A 183 -15.05 -14.54 -6.16
N ALA A 184 -14.86 -14.94 -4.90
CA ALA A 184 -15.78 -15.81 -4.19
C ALA A 184 -17.16 -15.19 -3.94
N LYS A 185 -17.24 -13.86 -3.85
CA LYS A 185 -18.48 -13.10 -3.66
C LYS A 185 -19.13 -12.63 -4.97
N ASP A 186 -18.40 -12.72 -6.08
CA ASP A 186 -18.89 -12.25 -7.39
C ASP A 186 -19.72 -13.32 -8.08
N GLU A 187 -21.05 -13.15 -8.08
CA GLU A 187 -21.99 -14.03 -8.77
C GLU A 187 -21.72 -14.15 -10.27
N ASN A 188 -21.13 -13.15 -10.90
CA ASN A 188 -20.80 -13.20 -12.33
C ASN A 188 -19.72 -14.24 -12.64
N VAL A 189 -18.84 -14.56 -11.71
CA VAL A 189 -17.82 -15.60 -11.87
C VAL A 189 -18.48 -16.95 -12.07
N GLN A 190 -19.49 -17.27 -11.28
CA GLN A 190 -20.26 -18.53 -11.37
C GLN A 190 -21.05 -18.59 -12.68
N LEU A 191 -21.76 -17.51 -13.00
CA LEU A 191 -22.55 -17.42 -14.22
C LEU A 191 -21.67 -17.55 -15.48
N ARG A 192 -20.52 -16.92 -15.48
CA ARG A 192 -19.54 -17.00 -16.59
C ARG A 192 -19.00 -18.43 -16.74
N ASN A 193 -18.66 -19.10 -15.65
CA ASN A 193 -18.20 -20.50 -15.69
C ASN A 193 -19.28 -21.41 -16.29
N PHE A 194 -20.53 -21.25 -15.87
CA PHE A 194 -21.66 -21.98 -16.41
C PHE A 194 -21.83 -21.77 -17.93
N ALA A 195 -21.77 -20.52 -18.38
CA ALA A 195 -21.87 -20.17 -19.79
C ALA A 195 -20.73 -20.80 -20.62
N ILE A 196 -19.49 -20.80 -20.10
CA ILE A 196 -18.34 -21.42 -20.76
C ILE A 196 -18.55 -22.93 -20.86
N LYS A 197 -18.97 -23.62 -19.78
CA LYS A 197 -19.28 -25.05 -19.80
C LYS A 197 -20.38 -25.40 -20.81
N ALA A 198 -21.44 -24.61 -20.89
CA ALA A 198 -22.52 -24.79 -21.85
C ALA A 198 -22.03 -24.61 -23.30
N ALA A 199 -21.13 -23.69 -23.56
CA ALA A 199 -20.50 -23.51 -24.87
C ALA A 199 -19.54 -24.66 -25.22
N GLU A 200 -18.75 -25.14 -24.28
CA GLU A 200 -17.88 -26.32 -24.45
C GLU A 200 -18.69 -27.60 -24.73
N ALA A 201 -19.85 -27.73 -24.06
CA ALA A 201 -20.81 -28.83 -24.31
C ALA A 201 -21.64 -28.67 -25.60
N LYS A 202 -21.40 -27.57 -26.35
CA LYS A 202 -22.14 -27.24 -27.61
C LYS A 202 -23.63 -27.02 -27.41
N ILE A 203 -24.07 -26.69 -26.20
CA ILE A 203 -25.49 -26.37 -25.89
C ILE A 203 -25.80 -24.96 -26.35
N ILE A 204 -24.84 -24.05 -26.19
CA ILE A 204 -24.92 -22.67 -26.66
C ILE A 204 -23.71 -22.34 -27.54
N LYS A 205 -23.85 -21.38 -28.44
CA LYS A 205 -22.76 -20.85 -29.26
C LYS A 205 -22.44 -19.43 -28.82
N LEU A 206 -21.16 -19.11 -28.75
CA LEU A 206 -20.72 -17.73 -28.60
C LEU A 206 -20.92 -17.02 -29.95
N SER A 207 -21.50 -15.83 -29.95
CA SER A 207 -21.65 -15.01 -31.15
C SER A 207 -20.27 -14.66 -31.75
N ASP A 208 -20.26 -14.37 -33.05
CA ASP A 208 -19.01 -14.07 -33.79
C ASP A 208 -18.29 -12.84 -33.22
N ASP A 209 -19.02 -11.92 -32.59
CA ASP A 209 -18.48 -10.75 -31.90
C ASP A 209 -17.98 -11.04 -30.46
N GLN A 210 -18.12 -12.28 -29.97
CA GLN A 210 -17.74 -12.75 -28.64
C GLN A 210 -18.41 -12.00 -27.47
N ARG A 211 -19.54 -11.33 -27.70
CA ARG A 211 -20.24 -10.51 -26.70
C ARG A 211 -21.51 -11.14 -26.15
N SER A 212 -22.08 -12.11 -26.83
CA SER A 212 -23.33 -12.76 -26.45
C SER A 212 -23.31 -14.27 -26.75
N PHE A 213 -24.16 -15.01 -26.06
CA PHE A 213 -24.40 -16.44 -26.31
C PHE A 213 -25.77 -16.60 -26.98
N SER A 214 -25.86 -17.47 -27.95
CA SER A 214 -27.09 -17.86 -28.65
C SER A 214 -27.36 -19.36 -28.52
#